data_fd06ab7beb2457fec08863db32e6c6da
#
_entry.id   fd06ab7beb2457fec08863db32e6c6da
#
_cell.length_a   1.000
_cell.length_b   1.000
_cell.length_c   1.000
_cell.angle_alpha   90.00
_cell.angle_beta   90.00
_cell.angle_gamma   90.00
#
_symmetry.space_group_name_H-M   'P 1'
#
loop_
_entity.id
_entity.type
_entity.pdbx_description
1 polymer ?
#
loop_
_entity_poly.entity_id
_entity_poly.type
_entity_poly.pdbx_seq_one_letter_code
_entity_poly.pdbx_strand_id
1 'polypeptide(L)'
;VLLTYVDESFTARVYWIGALMVPDAAAIPLSEALDAVVADAVKTFGVPVDVELHGYDIFHGRKGWTGVPPRARIAVYKAAMAAIGAQEDVAIILRGVKREQLVKRYAYPRPAHEVVLSHVLERVDGYAASREEYALVIAD
;
A
#
# COMPACT_ATOMS: atom_id res chain seq x y z
N VAL A 1 -16.80 -5.82 -8.27
CA VAL A 1 -16.50 -5.02 -7.06
C VAL A 1 -15.00 -4.85 -6.92
N LEU A 2 -14.58 -3.64 -6.59
CA LEU A 2 -13.17 -3.32 -6.31
C LEU A 2 -12.93 -3.34 -4.79
N LEU A 3 -12.12 -4.27 -4.31
CA LEU A 3 -11.57 -4.22 -2.95
C LEU A 3 -10.47 -3.16 -2.94
N THR A 4 -10.64 -2.12 -2.15
CA THR A 4 -9.75 -0.97 -2.13
C THR A 4 -9.09 -0.86 -0.76
N TYR A 5 -7.83 -1.26 -0.68
CA TYR A 5 -7.03 -1.18 0.54
C TYR A 5 -6.33 0.16 0.61
N VAL A 6 -6.53 0.89 1.70
CA VAL A 6 -6.02 2.25 1.89
C VAL A 6 -5.09 2.29 3.09
N ASP A 7 -3.90 2.86 2.89
CA ASP A 7 -2.91 3.03 3.95
C ASP A 7 -2.15 4.35 3.78
N GLU A 8 -1.65 4.89 4.90
CA GLU A 8 -0.91 6.13 4.92
C GLU A 8 0.60 5.95 5.10
N SER A 9 1.34 6.90 4.56
CA SER A 9 2.78 7.05 4.78
C SER A 9 3.13 8.53 4.94
N PHE A 10 3.82 8.87 6.02
CA PHE A 10 4.09 10.27 6.32
C PHE A 10 5.44 10.52 6.99
N THR A 11 5.90 11.73 6.81
CA THR A 11 7.02 12.33 7.53
C THR A 11 6.59 13.66 8.12
N ALA A 12 7.50 14.37 8.78
CA ALA A 12 7.22 15.74 9.24
C ALA A 12 6.88 16.69 8.08
N ARG A 13 7.35 16.40 6.85
CA ARG A 13 7.23 17.31 5.69
C ARG A 13 6.10 16.93 4.74
N VAL A 14 5.84 15.64 4.57
CA VAL A 14 4.89 15.14 3.57
C VAL A 14 3.93 14.14 4.19
N TYR A 15 2.72 14.09 3.63
CA TYR A 15 1.69 13.13 3.99
C TYR A 15 1.15 12.49 2.70
N TRP A 16 1.17 11.17 2.65
CA TRP A 16 0.70 10.37 1.51
C TRP A 16 -0.35 9.38 1.95
N ILE A 17 -1.29 9.09 1.07
CA ILE A 17 -2.17 7.93 1.16
C ILE A 17 -2.09 7.18 -0.16
N GLY A 18 -1.92 5.86 -0.05
CA GLY A 18 -2.02 4.91 -1.14
C GLY A 18 -3.34 4.16 -1.11
N ALA A 19 -3.92 3.90 -2.26
CA ALA A 19 -5.05 3.00 -2.42
C ALA A 19 -4.68 1.92 -3.43
N LEU A 20 -4.70 0.66 -3.01
CA LEU A 20 -4.56 -0.51 -3.86
C LEU A 20 -5.95 -1.02 -4.19
N MET A 21 -6.35 -0.92 -5.46
CA MET A 21 -7.65 -1.36 -5.94
C MET A 21 -7.52 -2.70 -6.63
N VAL A 22 -8.19 -3.69 -6.08
CA VAL A 22 -8.12 -5.10 -6.50
C VAL A 22 -9.50 -5.55 -6.94
N PRO A 23 -9.72 -5.90 -8.21
CA PRO A 23 -10.94 -6.57 -8.64
C PRO A 23 -11.17 -7.86 -7.84
N ASP A 24 -12.41 -8.18 -7.58
CA ASP A 24 -12.78 -9.41 -6.85
C ASP A 24 -12.17 -10.68 -7.46
N ALA A 25 -12.11 -10.77 -8.78
CA ALA A 25 -11.47 -11.88 -9.49
C ALA A 25 -9.95 -11.98 -9.23
N ALA A 26 -9.28 -10.88 -8.93
CA ALA A 26 -7.84 -10.84 -8.65
C ALA A 26 -7.51 -11.00 -7.15
N ALA A 27 -8.50 -10.95 -6.25
CA ALA A 27 -8.26 -10.92 -4.81
C ALA A 27 -7.60 -12.21 -4.31
N ILE A 28 -8.12 -13.38 -4.67
CA ILE A 28 -7.54 -14.68 -4.29
C ILE A 28 -6.18 -14.89 -4.95
N PRO A 29 -6.02 -14.73 -6.29
CA PRO A 29 -4.71 -14.87 -6.94
C PRO A 29 -3.63 -13.95 -6.34
N LEU A 30 -3.98 -12.71 -6.01
CA LEU A 30 -3.04 -11.78 -5.38
C LEU A 30 -2.65 -12.24 -3.96
N SER A 31 -3.62 -12.68 -3.16
CA SER A 31 -3.35 -13.19 -1.82
C SER A 31 -2.40 -14.40 -1.88
N GLU A 32 -2.68 -15.37 -2.72
CA GLU A 32 -1.83 -16.55 -2.91
C GLU A 32 -0.41 -16.19 -3.39
N ALA A 33 -0.30 -15.20 -4.29
CA ALA A 33 1.00 -14.73 -4.77
C ALA A 33 1.82 -14.05 -3.66
N LEU A 34 1.19 -13.25 -2.80
CA LEU A 34 1.85 -12.62 -1.66
C LEU A 34 2.20 -13.65 -0.57
N ASP A 35 1.34 -14.62 -0.30
CA ASP A 35 1.61 -15.73 0.62
C ASP A 35 2.82 -16.55 0.14
N ALA A 36 2.97 -16.77 -1.17
CA ALA A 36 4.13 -17.43 -1.74
C ALA A 36 5.43 -16.63 -1.51
N VAL A 37 5.39 -15.30 -1.58
CA VAL A 37 6.54 -14.43 -1.26
C VAL A 37 6.93 -14.59 0.21
N VAL A 38 5.96 -14.61 1.12
CA VAL A 38 6.22 -14.82 2.57
C VAL A 38 6.78 -16.22 2.79
N ALA A 39 6.19 -17.28 2.21
CA ALA A 39 6.66 -18.64 2.36
C ALA A 39 8.11 -18.83 1.88
N ASP A 40 8.49 -18.19 0.77
CA ASP A 40 9.87 -18.19 0.28
C ASP A 40 10.82 -17.48 1.25
N ALA A 41 10.41 -16.34 1.80
CA ALA A 41 11.19 -15.63 2.81
C ALA A 41 11.37 -16.45 4.10
N VAL A 42 10.33 -17.13 4.56
CA VAL A 42 10.39 -18.05 5.70
C VAL A 42 11.42 -19.16 5.44
N LYS A 43 11.31 -19.81 4.29
CA LYS A 43 12.20 -20.91 3.90
C LYS A 43 13.66 -20.47 3.73
N THR A 44 13.86 -19.31 3.12
CA THR A 44 15.20 -18.85 2.70
C THR A 44 15.93 -18.11 3.82
N PHE A 45 15.22 -17.33 4.62
CA PHE A 45 15.82 -16.42 5.61
C PHE A 45 15.43 -16.75 7.05
N GLY A 46 14.52 -17.71 7.27
CA GLY A 46 14.07 -18.09 8.61
C GLY A 46 13.25 -17.01 9.32
N VAL A 47 12.58 -16.12 8.58
CA VAL A 47 11.66 -15.14 9.17
C VAL A 47 10.43 -15.86 9.77
N PRO A 48 9.73 -15.26 10.74
CA PRO A 48 8.51 -15.86 11.31
C PRO A 48 7.45 -16.13 10.23
N VAL A 49 6.67 -17.20 10.40
CA VAL A 49 5.61 -17.60 9.44
C VAL A 49 4.47 -16.58 9.33
N ASP A 50 4.29 -15.78 10.35
CA ASP A 50 3.30 -14.70 10.46
C ASP A 50 3.91 -13.31 10.20
N VAL A 51 5.10 -13.27 9.57
CA VAL A 51 5.76 -11.99 9.27
C VAL A 51 4.93 -11.16 8.31
N GLU A 52 4.78 -9.90 8.64
CA GLU A 52 4.05 -8.94 7.83
C GLU A 52 4.94 -8.33 6.73
N LEU A 53 4.41 -8.20 5.52
CA LEU A 53 5.06 -7.49 4.41
C LEU A 53 4.97 -5.96 4.56
N HIS A 54 5.25 -5.45 5.75
CA HIS A 54 5.23 -4.03 6.04
C HIS A 54 6.49 -3.35 5.52
N GLY A 55 6.34 -2.46 4.55
CA GLY A 55 7.46 -1.84 3.83
C GLY A 55 8.49 -1.19 4.73
N TYR A 56 8.07 -0.44 5.75
CA TYR A 56 8.97 0.20 6.70
C TYR A 56 9.82 -0.81 7.49
N ASP A 57 9.20 -1.89 7.97
CA ASP A 57 9.89 -2.92 8.75
C ASP A 57 10.88 -3.70 7.87
N ILE A 58 10.50 -3.99 6.61
CA ILE A 58 11.39 -4.60 5.62
C ILE A 58 12.61 -3.70 5.36
N PHE A 59 12.41 -2.42 5.04
CA PHE A 59 13.52 -1.51 4.74
C PHE A 59 14.47 -1.31 5.91
N HIS A 60 13.95 -1.20 7.13
CA HIS A 60 14.74 -0.92 8.32
C HIS A 60 15.20 -2.18 9.08
N GLY A 61 14.81 -3.38 8.66
CA GLY A 61 15.16 -4.64 9.33
C GLY A 61 14.60 -4.72 10.74
N ARG A 62 13.33 -4.40 10.89
CA ARG A 62 12.61 -4.39 12.16
C ARG A 62 11.68 -5.59 12.29
N LYS A 63 11.24 -5.85 13.52
CA LYS A 63 10.34 -6.96 13.86
C LYS A 63 10.87 -8.30 13.28
N GLY A 64 10.05 -9.04 12.58
CA GLY A 64 10.42 -10.31 11.95
C GLY A 64 11.55 -10.24 10.90
N TRP A 65 11.94 -9.04 10.46
CA TRP A 65 13.01 -8.82 9.47
C TRP A 65 14.38 -8.55 10.12
N THR A 66 14.47 -8.59 11.45
CA THR A 66 15.72 -8.38 12.17
C THR A 66 16.72 -9.49 11.82
N GLY A 67 17.95 -9.10 11.48
CA GLY A 67 19.02 -10.05 11.09
C GLY A 67 18.99 -10.47 9.63
N VAL A 68 17.92 -10.23 8.88
CA VAL A 68 17.89 -10.48 7.43
C VAL A 68 18.74 -9.44 6.70
N PRO A 69 19.69 -9.86 5.83
CA PRO A 69 20.56 -8.92 5.13
C PRO A 69 19.78 -7.90 4.27
N PRO A 70 20.23 -6.63 4.16
CA PRO A 70 19.53 -5.61 3.40
C PRO A 70 19.17 -6.00 1.97
N ARG A 71 20.10 -6.66 1.25
CA ARG A 71 19.84 -7.12 -0.13
C ARG A 71 18.71 -8.14 -0.21
N ALA A 72 18.64 -9.05 0.77
CA ALA A 72 17.58 -10.05 0.85
C ALA A 72 16.22 -9.39 1.12
N ARG A 73 16.16 -8.44 2.05
CA ARG A 73 14.94 -7.67 2.34
C ARG A 73 14.43 -6.89 1.14
N ILE A 74 15.34 -6.24 0.39
CA ILE A 74 14.99 -5.55 -0.86
C ILE A 74 14.48 -6.55 -1.90
N ALA A 75 15.07 -7.74 -2.00
CA ALA A 75 14.59 -8.77 -2.92
C ALA A 75 13.16 -9.23 -2.59
N VAL A 76 12.83 -9.43 -1.31
CA VAL A 76 11.46 -9.74 -0.85
C VAL A 76 10.50 -8.61 -1.19
N TYR A 77 10.86 -7.36 -0.91
CA TYR A 77 10.04 -6.21 -1.27
C TYR A 77 9.75 -6.15 -2.77
N LYS A 78 10.78 -6.35 -3.60
CA LYS A 78 10.63 -6.39 -5.06
C LYS A 78 9.75 -7.54 -5.53
N ALA A 79 9.86 -8.71 -4.90
CA ALA A 79 9.01 -9.85 -5.21
C ALA A 79 7.54 -9.58 -4.88
N ALA A 80 7.25 -8.95 -3.74
CA ALA A 80 5.89 -8.53 -3.39
C ALA A 80 5.32 -7.50 -4.40
N MET A 81 6.10 -6.49 -4.78
CA MET A 81 5.68 -5.51 -5.79
C MET A 81 5.47 -6.16 -7.16
N ALA A 82 6.30 -7.14 -7.54
CA ALA A 82 6.13 -7.90 -8.77
C ALA A 82 4.86 -8.77 -8.75
N ALA A 83 4.53 -9.37 -7.60
CA ALA A 83 3.29 -10.13 -7.42
C ALA A 83 2.05 -9.26 -7.61
N ILE A 84 2.07 -8.02 -7.10
CA ILE A 84 1.00 -7.04 -7.32
C ILE A 84 0.93 -6.66 -8.81
N GLY A 85 2.07 -6.31 -9.41
CA GLY A 85 2.15 -5.87 -10.81
C GLY A 85 1.84 -6.95 -11.85
N ALA A 86 1.84 -8.23 -11.45
CA ALA A 86 1.47 -9.35 -12.32
C ALA A 86 -0.04 -9.59 -12.40
N GLN A 87 -0.82 -8.97 -11.51
CA GLN A 87 -2.28 -9.12 -11.54
C GLN A 87 -2.90 -8.18 -12.56
N GLU A 88 -3.78 -8.72 -13.40
CA GLU A 88 -4.56 -7.93 -14.34
C GLU A 88 -5.54 -7.02 -13.59
N ASP A 89 -5.73 -5.82 -14.11
CA ASP A 89 -6.71 -4.84 -13.61
C ASP A 89 -6.51 -4.34 -12.17
N VAL A 90 -5.43 -4.72 -11.51
CA VAL A 90 -5.05 -4.12 -10.23
C VAL A 90 -4.49 -2.73 -10.49
N ALA A 91 -4.94 -1.74 -9.72
CA ALA A 91 -4.49 -0.37 -9.86
C ALA A 91 -4.06 0.23 -8.52
N ILE A 92 -3.10 1.15 -8.57
CA ILE A 92 -2.64 1.90 -7.39
C ILE A 92 -2.85 3.39 -7.63
N ILE A 93 -3.49 4.03 -6.68
CA ILE A 93 -3.61 5.49 -6.61
C ILE A 93 -2.76 5.99 -5.45
N LEU A 94 -1.93 6.99 -5.71
CA LEU A 94 -1.16 7.69 -4.69
C LEU A 94 -1.54 9.17 -4.70
N ARG A 95 -1.82 9.71 -3.53
CA ARG A 95 -2.03 11.15 -3.31
C ARG A 95 -1.23 11.60 -2.12
N GLY A 96 -0.74 12.83 -2.18
CA GLY A 96 0.04 13.37 -1.07
C GLY A 96 0.07 14.89 -1.08
N VAL A 97 0.40 15.45 0.07
CA VAL A 97 0.56 16.89 0.26
C VAL A 97 1.88 17.19 0.96
N LYS A 98 2.47 18.34 0.63
CA LYS A 98 3.52 18.96 1.44
C LYS A 98 2.84 19.76 2.54
N ARG A 99 3.04 19.37 3.80
CA ARG A 99 2.37 19.98 4.96
C ARG A 99 2.58 21.49 5.04
N GLU A 100 3.79 21.96 4.75
CA GLU A 100 4.12 23.39 4.74
C GLU A 100 3.30 24.17 3.69
N GLN A 101 3.11 23.60 2.51
CA GLN A 101 2.33 24.26 1.45
C GLN A 101 0.83 24.30 1.80
N LEU A 102 0.32 23.27 2.47
CA LEU A 102 -1.06 23.26 2.94
C LEU A 102 -1.33 24.42 3.91
N VAL A 103 -0.44 24.63 4.87
CA VAL A 103 -0.56 25.73 5.85
C VAL A 103 -0.41 27.10 5.18
N LYS A 104 0.52 27.24 4.23
CA LYS A 104 0.74 28.53 3.52
C LYS A 104 -0.41 28.91 2.58
N ARG A 105 -1.09 27.92 2.01
CA ARG A 105 -2.11 28.13 0.99
C ARG A 105 -3.49 28.49 1.55
N TYR A 106 -3.79 28.03 2.75
CA TYR A 106 -5.12 28.16 3.36
C TYR A 106 -5.04 28.90 4.69
N ALA A 107 -5.91 29.88 4.89
CA ALA A 107 -6.03 30.61 6.16
C ALA A 107 -6.48 29.69 7.31
N TYR A 108 -7.29 28.70 6.99
CA TYR A 108 -7.77 27.69 7.93
C TYR A 108 -7.50 26.28 7.34
N PRO A 109 -6.26 25.78 7.44
CA PRO A 109 -5.89 24.52 6.81
C PRO A 109 -6.58 23.35 7.52
N ARG A 110 -7.22 22.49 6.73
CA ARG A 110 -7.71 21.21 7.22
C ARG A 110 -6.51 20.28 7.52
N PRO A 111 -6.67 19.29 8.43
CA PRO A 111 -5.65 18.27 8.65
C PRO A 111 -5.20 17.60 7.33
N ALA A 112 -3.90 17.35 7.19
CA ALA A 112 -3.35 16.74 5.97
C ALA A 112 -4.03 15.41 5.64
N HIS A 113 -4.32 14.60 6.65
CA HIS A 113 -5.05 13.33 6.50
C HIS A 113 -6.41 13.52 5.80
N GLU A 114 -7.23 14.45 6.29
CA GLU A 114 -8.56 14.70 5.70
C GLU A 114 -8.48 15.15 4.24
N VAL A 115 -7.54 16.03 3.92
CA VAL A 115 -7.36 16.54 2.57
C VAL A 115 -6.94 15.42 1.63
N VAL A 116 -5.93 14.64 2.03
CA VAL A 116 -5.39 13.58 1.19
C VAL A 116 -6.39 12.43 1.05
N LEU A 117 -7.04 12.03 2.13
CA LEU A 117 -8.06 10.98 2.10
C LEU A 117 -9.23 11.36 1.17
N SER A 118 -9.73 12.60 1.27
CA SER A 118 -10.77 13.08 0.35
C SER A 118 -10.35 12.95 -1.12
N HIS A 119 -9.12 13.37 -1.45
CA HIS A 119 -8.59 13.26 -2.82
C HIS A 119 -8.41 11.81 -3.28
N VAL A 120 -8.01 10.90 -2.38
CA VAL A 120 -7.91 9.47 -2.71
C VAL A 120 -9.30 8.90 -2.98
N LEU A 121 -10.27 9.16 -2.09
CA LEU A 121 -11.63 8.63 -2.23
C LEU A 121 -12.31 9.14 -3.51
N GLU A 122 -12.15 10.43 -3.86
CA GLU A 122 -12.64 10.98 -5.13
C GLU A 122 -12.06 10.24 -6.34
N ARG A 123 -10.78 9.87 -6.30
CA ARG A 123 -10.13 9.14 -7.38
C ARG A 123 -10.54 7.68 -7.44
N VAL A 124 -10.71 7.05 -6.29
CA VAL A 124 -11.25 5.68 -6.18
C VAL A 124 -12.67 5.63 -6.76
N ASP A 125 -13.53 6.57 -6.37
CA ASP A 125 -14.90 6.68 -6.88
C ASP A 125 -14.92 6.87 -8.41
N GLY A 126 -14.12 7.83 -8.92
CA GLY A 126 -14.01 8.05 -10.36
C GLY A 126 -13.49 6.84 -11.14
N TYR A 127 -12.54 6.10 -10.58
CA TYR A 127 -12.03 4.87 -11.19
C TYR A 127 -13.09 3.76 -11.19
N ALA A 128 -13.78 3.55 -10.07
CA ALA A 128 -14.86 2.57 -9.98
C ALA A 128 -16.01 2.89 -10.93
N ALA A 129 -16.43 4.17 -10.99
CA ALA A 129 -17.45 4.63 -11.91
C ALA A 129 -17.08 4.41 -13.38
N SER A 130 -15.81 4.64 -13.76
CA SER A 130 -15.33 4.39 -15.14
C SER A 130 -15.37 2.92 -15.56
N ARG A 131 -15.48 2.01 -14.59
CA ARG A 131 -15.58 0.55 -14.77
C ARG A 131 -17.00 0.03 -14.54
N GLU A 132 -17.94 0.91 -14.23
CA GLU A 132 -19.31 0.54 -13.83
C GLU A 132 -19.33 -0.41 -12.61
N GLU A 133 -18.38 -0.21 -11.68
CA GLU A 133 -18.19 -1.01 -10.47
C GLU A 133 -18.38 -0.18 -9.20
N TYR A 134 -18.54 -0.89 -8.08
CA TYR A 134 -18.49 -0.29 -6.73
C TYR A 134 -17.15 -0.59 -6.08
N ALA A 135 -16.63 0.36 -5.30
CA ALA A 135 -15.46 0.18 -4.48
C ALA A 135 -15.85 -0.06 -3.01
N LEU A 136 -15.33 -1.13 -2.42
CA LEU A 136 -15.35 -1.36 -0.98
C LEU A 136 -14.03 -0.89 -0.40
N VAL A 137 -14.04 0.21 0.35
CA VAL A 137 -12.82 0.77 0.95
C VAL A 137 -12.56 0.12 2.30
N ILE A 138 -11.34 -0.37 2.46
CA ILE A 138 -10.81 -1.01 3.66
C ILE A 138 -9.63 -0.16 4.11
N ALA A 139 -9.75 0.45 5.28
CA ALA A 139 -8.70 1.25 5.91
C ALA A 139 -8.35 0.65 7.27
N ASP A 140 -7.07 0.68 7.63
CA ASP A 140 -6.57 0.25 8.95
C ASP A 140 -6.58 1.43 9.94
#